data_705758625843c269d5cab4adce9fc595
#
_entry.id   705758625843c269d5cab4adce9fc595
#
_cell.length_a   1.000
_cell.length_b   1.000
_cell.length_c   1.000
_cell.angle_alpha   90.00
_cell.angle_beta   90.00
_cell.angle_gamma   90.00
#
_symmetry.space_group_name_H-M   'P 1'
#
loop_
_entity.id
_entity.type
_entity.pdbx_description
1 polymer ?
#
loop_
_entity_poly.entity_id
_entity_poly.type
_entity_poly.pdbx_seq_one_letter_code
_entity_poly.pdbx_strand_id
1 'polypeptide(L)'
;MKRTLGVFIGVGALALFASQQRFVEAQGRGGNPAAQAAAAEARAKQEALEKATPQLKFTEEILPLTMPDHTIGETEGVSMNSKGHLFVYSRTGKGGMARGGTAAELFEFDQNNKFVKQWAPDQYGASFAHSVRVDKYDNVWFVDEGSNMVVKMDQNGVVKMNLGRKPEAIDYLERFLERGEKDTERYPNGGVGTFGRPTDVAWDAQDNIYISDGYTNSRFVKLKKDGSWEKAIGTHGNGPDQFSTPHGIASDGQLVYVADRGNNRIQVYDGATMTFKTSFTGVGAPWSVQATPKYIYSGDGTGKIYRLDRSSGKLLGWIQSGMGQGQTGCIIHELHAVSDNQLIKGSCSEWNVEKITFTGTSATQ
;
A
#
# COMPACT_ATOMS: atom_id res chain seq x y z
N MET A 1 -14.26 59.63 -18.79
CA MET A 1 -14.96 58.46 -18.25
C MET A 1 -13.94 57.36 -17.89
N LYS A 2 -13.60 57.26 -16.63
CA LYS A 2 -12.66 56.27 -16.10
C LYS A 2 -13.49 55.03 -15.70
N ARG A 3 -13.24 53.85 -16.28
CA ARG A 3 -13.79 52.59 -15.84
C ARG A 3 -12.74 51.85 -14.99
N THR A 4 -13.05 51.67 -13.75
CA THR A 4 -12.30 50.91 -12.75
C THR A 4 -12.53 49.41 -13.02
N LEU A 5 -11.47 48.67 -13.25
CA LEU A 5 -11.48 47.21 -13.36
C LEU A 5 -11.33 46.64 -11.96
N GLY A 6 -12.39 46.07 -11.41
CA GLY A 6 -12.33 45.36 -10.13
C GLY A 6 -11.72 43.99 -10.29
N VAL A 7 -10.69 43.76 -9.49
CA VAL A 7 -10.02 42.44 -9.37
C VAL A 7 -10.87 41.55 -8.48
N PHE A 8 -11.45 40.48 -9.05
CA PHE A 8 -11.97 39.36 -8.29
C PHE A 8 -10.91 38.24 -8.29
N ILE A 9 -10.09 38.23 -7.25
CA ILE A 9 -9.20 37.10 -6.97
C ILE A 9 -9.59 36.57 -5.58
N GLY A 10 -9.89 35.29 -5.51
CA GLY A 10 -9.60 34.51 -4.33
C GLY A 10 -10.70 34.14 -3.36
N VAL A 11 -11.72 33.42 -3.79
CA VAL A 11 -12.54 32.65 -2.81
C VAL A 11 -12.55 31.13 -3.14
N GLY A 12 -12.11 30.72 -4.33
CA GLY A 12 -12.13 29.32 -4.75
C GLY A 12 -11.00 28.46 -4.17
N ALA A 13 -9.83 29.03 -3.90
CA ALA A 13 -8.67 28.25 -3.45
C ALA A 13 -8.70 27.90 -1.95
N LEU A 14 -9.34 28.72 -1.12
CA LEU A 14 -9.47 28.46 0.33
C LEU A 14 -10.48 27.36 0.67
N ALA A 15 -11.47 27.12 -0.20
CA ALA A 15 -12.49 26.11 0.04
C ALA A 15 -11.99 24.67 -0.27
N LEU A 16 -11.05 24.51 -1.21
CA LEU A 16 -10.43 23.22 -1.54
C LEU A 16 -9.42 22.76 -0.48
N PHE A 17 -8.64 23.69 0.10
CA PHE A 17 -7.74 23.38 1.21
C PHE A 17 -8.50 22.98 2.49
N ALA A 18 -9.63 23.60 2.77
CA ALA A 18 -10.46 23.26 3.94
C ALA A 18 -11.13 21.89 3.81
N SER A 19 -11.38 21.38 2.61
CA SER A 19 -11.98 20.06 2.41
C SER A 19 -10.98 18.91 2.59
N GLN A 20 -9.72 19.09 2.20
CA GLN A 20 -8.67 18.11 2.43
C GLN A 20 -8.25 18.03 3.90
N GLN A 21 -8.15 19.17 4.58
CA GLN A 21 -7.93 19.16 6.04
C GLN A 21 -9.09 18.49 6.79
N ARG A 22 -10.33 18.64 6.34
CA ARG A 22 -11.48 17.95 6.94
C ARG A 22 -11.47 16.45 6.74
N PHE A 23 -10.83 15.92 5.70
CA PHE A 23 -10.71 14.47 5.48
C PHE A 23 -9.67 13.84 6.44
N VAL A 24 -8.59 14.54 6.75
CA VAL A 24 -7.60 14.15 7.77
C VAL A 24 -8.17 14.38 9.18
N GLU A 25 -8.93 15.46 9.39
CA GLU A 25 -9.59 15.76 10.67
C GLU A 25 -10.83 14.89 10.94
N ALA A 26 -11.50 14.34 9.93
CA ALA A 26 -12.65 13.45 10.14
C ALA A 26 -12.25 12.10 10.75
N GLN A 27 -10.99 11.68 10.60
CA GLN A 27 -10.43 10.56 11.38
C GLN A 27 -10.02 10.96 12.81
N GLY A 28 -9.99 12.26 13.13
CA GLY A 28 -9.56 12.81 14.42
C GLY A 28 -10.65 13.44 15.30
N ARG A 29 -11.89 13.58 14.81
CA ARG A 29 -12.96 14.22 15.58
C ARG A 29 -13.70 13.20 16.44
N GLY A 30 -13.28 13.13 17.71
CA GLY A 30 -13.94 12.36 18.75
C GLY A 30 -13.09 11.27 19.40
N GLY A 31 -11.77 11.27 19.14
CA GLY A 31 -10.87 10.31 19.76
C GLY A 31 -10.88 10.44 21.27
N ASN A 32 -11.15 9.35 21.96
CA ASN A 32 -10.97 9.19 23.39
C ASN A 32 -9.60 9.80 23.79
N PRO A 33 -9.53 10.73 24.77
CA PRO A 33 -8.27 11.32 25.22
C PRO A 33 -7.18 10.30 25.55
N ALA A 34 -7.55 9.12 26.04
CA ALA A 34 -6.63 8.01 26.29
C ALA A 34 -6.02 7.46 24.98
N ALA A 35 -6.79 7.37 23.90
CA ALA A 35 -6.28 6.93 22.59
C ALA A 35 -5.30 7.96 21.98
N GLN A 36 -5.59 9.25 22.15
CA GLN A 36 -4.70 10.33 21.71
C GLN A 36 -3.39 10.33 22.49
N ALA A 37 -3.44 10.14 23.82
CA ALA A 37 -2.26 10.02 24.66
C ALA A 37 -1.40 8.81 24.29
N ALA A 38 -2.04 7.66 24.05
CA ALA A 38 -1.33 6.45 23.60
C ALA A 38 -0.66 6.63 22.23
N ALA A 39 -1.32 7.30 21.28
CA ALA A 39 -0.74 7.63 19.99
C ALA A 39 0.45 8.60 20.10
N ALA A 40 0.36 9.60 20.96
CA ALA A 40 1.46 10.54 21.24
C ALA A 40 2.66 9.82 21.89
N GLU A 41 2.41 8.92 22.84
CA GLU A 41 3.47 8.10 23.46
C GLU A 41 4.14 7.17 22.43
N ALA A 42 3.37 6.49 21.59
CA ALA A 42 3.91 5.64 20.53
C ALA A 42 4.79 6.43 19.56
N ARG A 43 4.35 7.64 19.17
CA ARG A 43 5.13 8.55 18.33
C ARG A 43 6.44 8.98 19.01
N ALA A 44 6.39 9.36 20.27
CA ALA A 44 7.58 9.78 21.02
C ALA A 44 8.59 8.60 21.16
N LYS A 45 8.12 7.37 21.38
CA LYS A 45 8.96 6.17 21.37
C LYS A 45 9.61 5.93 20.01
N GLN A 46 8.86 6.08 18.93
CA GLN A 46 9.37 5.95 17.56
C GLN A 46 10.46 7.00 17.27
N GLU A 47 10.20 8.27 17.59
CA GLU A 47 11.19 9.35 17.43
C GLU A 47 12.46 9.14 18.24
N ALA A 48 12.33 8.64 19.46
CA ALA A 48 13.49 8.31 20.31
C ALA A 48 14.32 7.15 19.71
N LEU A 49 13.65 6.12 19.17
CA LEU A 49 14.31 5.01 18.51
C LEU A 49 15.04 5.46 17.23
N GLU A 50 14.43 6.32 16.43
CA GLU A 50 15.02 6.89 15.21
C GLU A 50 16.28 7.71 15.54
N LYS A 51 16.23 8.52 16.60
CA LYS A 51 17.42 9.28 17.08
C LYS A 51 18.56 8.37 17.54
N ALA A 52 18.24 7.21 18.09
CA ALA A 52 19.22 6.22 18.55
C ALA A 52 19.73 5.28 17.45
N THR A 53 19.09 5.31 16.26
CA THR A 53 19.38 4.41 15.14
C THR A 53 20.06 5.17 14.00
N PRO A 54 21.09 4.62 13.34
CA PRO A 54 21.78 5.29 12.25
C PRO A 54 20.85 5.63 11.08
N GLN A 55 21.01 6.82 10.52
CA GLN A 55 20.51 7.11 9.18
C GLN A 55 21.41 6.44 8.16
N LEU A 56 20.80 5.72 7.22
CA LEU A 56 21.52 5.05 6.14
C LEU A 56 21.85 6.03 5.03
N LYS A 57 22.98 5.82 4.36
CA LYS A 57 23.32 6.58 3.16
C LYS A 57 22.56 6.00 1.96
N PHE A 58 21.99 6.86 1.15
CA PHE A 58 21.25 6.48 -0.04
C PHE A 58 21.33 7.54 -1.12
N THR A 59 20.97 7.16 -2.34
CA THR A 59 20.60 8.05 -3.43
C THR A 59 19.16 7.82 -3.80
N GLU A 60 18.47 8.88 -4.20
CA GLU A 60 17.09 8.86 -4.63
C GLU A 60 16.99 9.53 -5.99
N GLU A 61 16.31 8.89 -6.93
CA GLU A 61 16.17 9.33 -8.31
C GLU A 61 14.71 9.17 -8.75
N ILE A 62 14.08 10.27 -9.16
CA ILE A 62 12.76 10.20 -9.80
C ILE A 62 12.95 9.57 -11.18
N LEU A 63 12.24 8.49 -11.46
CA LEU A 63 12.28 7.85 -12.76
C LEU A 63 11.53 8.71 -13.79
N PRO A 64 12.14 9.00 -14.95
CA PRO A 64 11.55 9.87 -15.96
C PRO A 64 10.48 9.12 -16.79
N LEU A 65 9.41 8.71 -16.12
CA LEU A 65 8.30 7.99 -16.75
C LEU A 65 7.41 8.97 -17.50
N THR A 66 7.23 8.74 -18.80
CA THR A 66 6.38 9.58 -19.64
C THR A 66 5.33 8.75 -20.34
N MET A 67 4.11 9.26 -20.34
CA MET A 67 2.96 8.68 -21.02
C MET A 67 2.72 9.41 -22.34
N PRO A 68 2.14 8.74 -23.37
CA PRO A 68 1.93 9.37 -24.67
C PRO A 68 0.93 10.51 -24.64
N ASP A 69 -0.08 10.47 -23.80
CA ASP A 69 -1.28 11.32 -23.86
C ASP A 69 -1.73 11.91 -22.53
N HIS A 70 -1.10 11.52 -21.41
CA HIS A 70 -1.41 12.05 -20.07
C HIS A 70 -0.25 11.85 -19.10
N THR A 71 -0.38 12.34 -17.89
CA THR A 71 0.60 12.15 -16.80
C THR A 71 0.20 10.98 -15.92
N ILE A 72 1.19 10.33 -15.28
CA ILE A 72 0.93 9.40 -14.18
C ILE A 72 0.27 10.20 -13.04
N GLY A 73 -0.82 9.66 -12.49
CA GLY A 73 -1.51 10.23 -11.33
C GLY A 73 -0.94 9.71 -10.00
N GLU A 74 -1.81 9.57 -9.00
CA GLU A 74 -1.45 8.94 -7.72
C GLU A 74 -0.86 7.55 -7.99
N THR A 75 0.39 7.33 -7.64
CA THR A 75 1.08 6.05 -7.86
C THR A 75 0.90 5.17 -6.65
N GLU A 76 -0.01 4.23 -6.76
CA GLU A 76 -0.41 3.37 -5.66
C GLU A 76 0.39 2.07 -5.62
N GLY A 77 0.66 1.49 -6.79
CA GLY A 77 1.37 0.23 -6.91
C GLY A 77 2.60 0.31 -7.81
N VAL A 78 3.69 -0.33 -7.41
CA VAL A 78 4.91 -0.49 -8.22
C VAL A 78 5.48 -1.89 -8.09
N SER A 79 5.89 -2.48 -9.22
CA SER A 79 6.56 -3.78 -9.24
C SER A 79 7.41 -3.93 -10.50
N MET A 80 8.32 -4.88 -10.51
CA MET A 80 9.15 -5.19 -11.68
C MET A 80 9.07 -6.67 -12.04
N ASN A 81 9.18 -6.97 -13.34
CA ASN A 81 9.31 -8.34 -13.82
C ASN A 81 10.79 -8.76 -13.95
N SER A 82 11.03 -10.03 -14.33
CA SER A 82 12.37 -10.60 -14.49
C SER A 82 13.19 -9.93 -15.59
N LYS A 83 12.55 -9.20 -16.52
CA LYS A 83 13.19 -8.46 -17.62
C LYS A 83 13.57 -7.02 -17.22
N GLY A 84 13.25 -6.61 -15.98
CA GLY A 84 13.48 -5.25 -15.50
C GLY A 84 12.44 -4.25 -15.99
N HIS A 85 11.30 -4.70 -16.52
CA HIS A 85 10.19 -3.81 -16.83
C HIS A 85 9.46 -3.42 -15.56
N LEU A 86 9.13 -2.15 -15.45
CA LEU A 86 8.41 -1.56 -14.34
C LEU A 86 6.92 -1.54 -14.64
N PHE A 87 6.13 -1.99 -13.68
CA PHE A 87 4.66 -1.90 -13.66
C PHE A 87 4.24 -0.84 -12.66
N VAL A 88 3.35 0.04 -13.08
CA VAL A 88 2.82 1.13 -12.26
C VAL A 88 1.31 1.08 -12.29
N TYR A 89 0.69 0.88 -11.12
CA TYR A 89 -0.76 0.94 -10.97
C TYR A 89 -1.12 2.28 -10.35
N SER A 90 -1.83 3.09 -11.12
CA SER A 90 -2.03 4.51 -10.85
C SER A 90 -3.50 4.89 -10.85
N ARG A 91 -3.83 5.92 -10.09
CA ARG A 91 -5.11 6.62 -10.17
C ARG A 91 -4.92 7.85 -11.02
N THR A 92 -5.24 7.72 -12.29
CA THR A 92 -5.14 8.81 -13.26
C THR A 92 -6.48 9.52 -13.38
N GLY A 93 -6.47 10.80 -13.31
CA GLY A 93 -7.61 11.69 -13.08
C GLY A 93 -8.79 11.72 -14.03
N LYS A 94 -9.09 10.71 -14.83
CA LYS A 94 -10.27 10.74 -15.74
C LYS A 94 -11.62 10.45 -15.07
N GLY A 95 -11.70 10.22 -13.79
CA GLY A 95 -12.98 9.85 -13.19
C GLY A 95 -13.17 10.25 -11.73
N GLY A 96 -12.19 10.90 -11.13
CA GLY A 96 -12.21 11.22 -9.71
C GLY A 96 -12.19 9.97 -8.81
N MET A 97 -12.14 10.18 -7.51
CA MET A 97 -12.03 9.15 -6.47
C MET A 97 -13.33 8.34 -6.26
N ALA A 98 -14.19 8.23 -7.26
CA ALA A 98 -15.44 7.50 -7.12
C ALA A 98 -15.18 5.99 -7.17
N ARG A 99 -15.57 5.27 -6.12
CA ARG A 99 -15.67 3.82 -6.16
C ARG A 99 -16.54 3.40 -7.35
N GLY A 100 -16.02 2.54 -8.20
CA GLY A 100 -16.67 2.17 -9.45
C GLY A 100 -16.37 3.11 -10.61
N GLY A 101 -15.47 4.08 -10.44
CA GLY A 101 -14.90 4.86 -11.53
C GLY A 101 -13.93 4.04 -12.38
N THR A 102 -13.46 4.62 -13.46
CA THR A 102 -12.46 4.07 -14.39
C THR A 102 -11.11 4.75 -14.23
N ALA A 103 -10.82 5.24 -13.02
CA ALA A 103 -9.61 6.02 -12.75
C ALA A 103 -8.35 5.17 -12.61
N ALA A 104 -8.49 3.87 -12.34
CA ALA A 104 -7.37 2.97 -12.14
C ALA A 104 -6.80 2.49 -13.48
N GLU A 105 -5.51 2.74 -13.70
CA GLU A 105 -4.79 2.36 -14.92
C GLU A 105 -3.47 1.68 -14.56
N LEU A 106 -3.16 0.60 -15.29
CA LEU A 106 -1.94 -0.17 -15.11
C LEU A 106 -1.03 -0.01 -16.32
N PHE A 107 0.18 0.48 -16.09
CA PHE A 107 1.16 0.79 -17.12
C PHE A 107 2.40 -0.07 -17.01
N GLU A 108 3.00 -0.37 -18.15
CA GLU A 108 4.30 -1.03 -18.27
C GLU A 108 5.31 -0.08 -18.91
N PHE A 109 6.49 0.00 -18.30
CA PHE A 109 7.66 0.72 -18.82
C PHE A 109 8.82 -0.27 -18.96
N ASP A 110 9.64 -0.10 -20.00
CA ASP A 110 10.83 -0.91 -20.19
C ASP A 110 11.96 -0.53 -19.19
N GLN A 111 13.07 -1.26 -19.25
CA GLN A 111 14.23 -1.03 -18.38
C GLN A 111 14.90 0.35 -18.58
N ASN A 112 14.52 1.10 -19.64
CA ASN A 112 14.97 2.46 -19.93
C ASN A 112 13.91 3.50 -19.53
N ASN A 113 12.89 3.10 -18.77
CA ASN A 113 11.75 3.94 -18.35
C ASN A 113 10.85 4.40 -19.51
N LYS A 114 10.89 3.72 -20.65
CA LYS A 114 10.09 4.05 -21.82
C LYS A 114 8.75 3.32 -21.75
N PHE A 115 7.66 4.04 -21.99
CA PHE A 115 6.32 3.47 -22.03
C PHE A 115 6.24 2.32 -23.06
N VAL A 116 5.71 1.20 -22.63
CA VAL A 116 5.49 0.01 -23.46
C VAL A 116 4.00 -0.07 -23.84
N LYS A 117 3.13 -0.15 -22.85
CA LYS A 117 1.67 -0.24 -23.06
C LYS A 117 0.90 0.01 -21.76
N GLN A 118 -0.37 0.29 -21.91
CA GLN A 118 -1.38 0.14 -20.86
C GLN A 118 -1.83 -1.33 -20.82
N TRP A 119 -1.92 -1.89 -19.64
CA TRP A 119 -2.40 -3.25 -19.40
C TRP A 119 -3.89 -3.25 -19.17
N ALA A 120 -4.58 -4.20 -19.83
CA ALA A 120 -5.99 -4.46 -19.64
C ALA A 120 -6.84 -3.16 -19.51
N PRO A 121 -6.80 -2.27 -20.53
CA PRO A 121 -7.66 -1.09 -20.55
C PRO A 121 -9.12 -1.54 -20.41
N ASP A 122 -9.91 -0.77 -19.67
CA ASP A 122 -11.33 -1.04 -19.41
C ASP A 122 -11.61 -2.34 -18.63
N GLN A 123 -10.61 -2.85 -17.90
CA GLN A 123 -10.76 -4.06 -17.07
C GLN A 123 -11.78 -3.81 -15.96
N TYR A 124 -12.81 -4.68 -15.89
CA TYR A 124 -13.92 -4.57 -14.94
C TYR A 124 -13.48 -4.48 -13.47
N GLY A 125 -12.38 -5.15 -13.09
CA GLY A 125 -11.83 -5.13 -11.74
C GLY A 125 -10.99 -3.89 -11.42
N ALA A 126 -10.65 -3.03 -12.39
CA ALA A 126 -9.82 -1.85 -12.21
C ALA A 126 -10.70 -0.61 -11.99
N SER A 127 -10.90 -0.22 -10.74
CA SER A 127 -11.76 0.91 -10.35
C SER A 127 -11.03 1.95 -9.50
N PHE A 128 -10.24 1.48 -8.53
CA PHE A 128 -9.51 2.34 -7.60
C PHE A 128 -8.23 1.61 -7.19
N ALA A 129 -7.15 1.92 -7.89
CA ALA A 129 -5.85 1.26 -7.77
C ALA A 129 -5.36 1.21 -6.32
N HIS A 130 -4.78 0.09 -5.91
CA HIS A 130 -4.12 -0.01 -4.61
C HIS A 130 -2.72 -0.60 -4.70
N SER A 131 -2.54 -1.78 -5.28
CA SER A 131 -1.22 -2.43 -5.38
C SER A 131 -1.05 -3.14 -6.71
N VAL A 132 0.19 -3.26 -7.19
CA VAL A 132 0.59 -4.17 -8.26
C VAL A 132 1.79 -5.00 -7.84
N ARG A 133 1.74 -6.30 -8.12
CA ARG A 133 2.84 -7.22 -7.88
C ARG A 133 3.09 -8.07 -9.11
N VAL A 134 4.34 -8.48 -9.30
CA VAL A 134 4.72 -9.44 -10.33
C VAL A 134 5.25 -10.69 -9.66
N ASP A 135 4.68 -11.85 -9.98
CA ASP A 135 5.11 -13.11 -9.40
C ASP A 135 6.38 -13.67 -10.11
N LYS A 136 6.97 -14.72 -9.56
CA LYS A 136 8.20 -15.35 -10.09
C LYS A 136 8.07 -15.92 -11.52
N TYR A 137 6.86 -15.95 -12.05
CA TYR A 137 6.56 -16.40 -13.42
C TYR A 137 6.26 -15.23 -14.37
N ASP A 138 6.51 -14.00 -13.92
CA ASP A 138 6.17 -12.76 -14.62
C ASP A 138 4.65 -12.57 -14.86
N ASN A 139 3.78 -13.22 -14.08
CA ASN A 139 2.37 -12.85 -14.08
C ASN A 139 2.20 -11.55 -13.30
N VAL A 140 1.36 -10.68 -13.82
CA VAL A 140 1.04 -9.38 -13.22
C VAL A 140 -0.24 -9.51 -12.41
N TRP A 141 -0.15 -9.10 -11.16
CA TRP A 141 -1.28 -9.10 -10.23
C TRP A 141 -1.58 -7.67 -9.82
N PHE A 142 -2.82 -7.26 -9.91
CA PHE A 142 -3.24 -6.00 -9.32
C PHE A 142 -4.29 -6.21 -8.24
N VAL A 143 -4.21 -5.39 -7.21
CA VAL A 143 -5.15 -5.32 -6.10
C VAL A 143 -5.91 -4.03 -6.22
N ASP A 144 -7.22 -4.13 -6.30
CA ASP A 144 -8.09 -2.96 -6.46
C ASP A 144 -9.04 -2.84 -5.27
N GLU A 145 -8.89 -1.76 -4.51
CA GLU A 145 -9.71 -1.54 -3.33
C GLU A 145 -11.14 -1.09 -3.66
N GLY A 146 -11.35 -0.50 -4.82
CA GLY A 146 -12.67 -0.02 -5.24
C GLY A 146 -13.59 -1.15 -5.71
N SER A 147 -13.02 -2.13 -6.39
CA SER A 147 -13.74 -3.31 -6.87
C SER A 147 -13.78 -4.45 -5.86
N ASN A 148 -12.98 -4.39 -4.78
CA ASN A 148 -12.76 -5.51 -3.87
C ASN A 148 -12.20 -6.76 -4.55
N MET A 149 -11.31 -6.59 -5.53
CA MET A 149 -10.80 -7.69 -6.34
C MET A 149 -9.26 -7.74 -6.34
N VAL A 150 -8.76 -8.95 -6.48
CA VAL A 150 -7.37 -9.23 -6.83
C VAL A 150 -7.35 -10.00 -8.14
N VAL A 151 -6.69 -9.46 -9.16
CA VAL A 151 -6.72 -10.00 -10.51
C VAL A 151 -5.32 -10.42 -10.93
N LYS A 152 -5.19 -11.66 -11.40
CA LYS A 152 -3.97 -12.19 -12.02
C LYS A 152 -4.08 -12.19 -13.53
N MET A 153 -3.09 -11.66 -14.19
CA MET A 153 -2.91 -11.72 -15.64
C MET A 153 -1.59 -12.43 -15.99
N ASP A 154 -1.59 -13.19 -17.08
CA ASP A 154 -0.34 -13.72 -17.61
C ASP A 154 0.49 -12.64 -18.32
N GLN A 155 1.69 -13.01 -18.80
CA GLN A 155 2.62 -12.10 -19.49
C GLN A 155 2.04 -11.42 -20.73
N ASN A 156 0.94 -11.94 -21.27
CA ASN A 156 0.24 -11.38 -22.43
C ASN A 156 -0.92 -10.45 -22.04
N GLY A 157 -1.21 -10.32 -20.74
CA GLY A 157 -2.33 -9.55 -20.21
C GLY A 157 -3.65 -10.32 -20.20
N VAL A 158 -3.63 -11.64 -20.42
CA VAL A 158 -4.82 -12.49 -20.33
C VAL A 158 -5.12 -12.78 -18.86
N VAL A 159 -6.34 -12.46 -18.43
CA VAL A 159 -6.80 -12.75 -17.06
C VAL A 159 -6.81 -14.25 -16.82
N LYS A 160 -6.10 -14.70 -15.81
CA LYS A 160 -6.00 -16.11 -15.39
C LYS A 160 -6.74 -16.40 -14.10
N MET A 161 -6.94 -15.38 -13.26
CA MET A 161 -7.63 -15.54 -11.99
C MET A 161 -8.27 -14.22 -11.57
N ASN A 162 -9.51 -14.29 -11.10
CA ASN A 162 -10.20 -13.22 -10.40
C ASN A 162 -10.55 -13.70 -9.00
N LEU A 163 -10.05 -13.01 -7.99
CA LEU A 163 -10.35 -13.26 -6.59
C LEU A 163 -11.18 -12.10 -6.05
N GLY A 164 -12.19 -12.43 -5.27
CA GLY A 164 -13.16 -11.46 -4.79
C GLY A 164 -14.20 -11.08 -5.85
N ARG A 165 -15.03 -10.11 -5.52
CA ARG A 165 -16.15 -9.68 -6.36
C ARG A 165 -16.43 -8.21 -6.15
N LYS A 166 -16.69 -7.51 -7.25
CA LYS A 166 -17.21 -6.14 -7.20
C LYS A 166 -18.59 -6.15 -6.58
N PRO A 167 -18.84 -5.32 -5.53
CA PRO A 167 -20.18 -5.26 -4.93
C PRO A 167 -21.19 -4.74 -5.96
N GLU A 168 -22.35 -5.32 -5.98
CA GLU A 168 -23.47 -4.79 -6.77
C GLU A 168 -23.94 -3.47 -6.15
N ALA A 169 -24.41 -2.55 -7.00
CA ALA A 169 -24.77 -1.20 -6.57
C ALA A 169 -25.85 -1.19 -5.48
N ILE A 170 -26.79 -2.12 -5.53
CA ILE A 170 -27.88 -2.25 -4.53
C ILE A 170 -27.33 -2.71 -3.20
N ASP A 171 -26.49 -3.75 -3.17
CA ASP A 171 -25.84 -4.23 -1.94
C ASP A 171 -24.97 -3.14 -1.31
N TYR A 172 -24.37 -2.30 -2.13
CA TYR A 172 -23.53 -1.19 -1.66
C TYR A 172 -24.38 -0.07 -1.06
N LEU A 173 -25.50 0.29 -1.68
CA LEU A 173 -26.42 1.33 -1.20
C LEU A 173 -27.08 0.90 0.10
N GLU A 174 -27.56 -0.32 0.21
CA GLU A 174 -28.15 -0.85 1.44
C GLU A 174 -27.11 -0.86 2.56
N ARG A 175 -25.90 -1.36 2.31
CA ARG A 175 -24.80 -1.36 3.29
C ARG A 175 -24.34 0.05 3.65
N PHE A 176 -24.37 1.00 2.73
CA PHE A 176 -23.99 2.37 2.97
C PHE A 176 -25.07 3.14 3.75
N LEU A 177 -26.34 2.90 3.48
CA LEU A 177 -27.47 3.54 4.15
C LEU A 177 -27.78 2.91 5.53
N GLU A 178 -27.53 1.63 5.69
CA GLU A 178 -27.64 0.90 6.97
C GLU A 178 -26.42 1.10 7.89
N ARG A 179 -25.39 1.79 7.44
CA ARG A 179 -24.19 2.09 8.20
C ARG A 179 -24.35 3.16 9.29
N GLY A 180 -25.19 2.87 10.25
CA GLY A 180 -24.80 3.17 11.62
C GLY A 180 -23.82 2.04 12.04
N GLU A 181 -22.94 2.25 12.95
CA GLU A 181 -21.84 1.44 13.51
C GLU A 181 -21.96 -0.12 13.54
N LYS A 182 -22.94 -0.73 12.87
CA LYS A 182 -23.36 -2.13 12.99
C LYS A 182 -22.93 -3.06 11.83
N ASP A 183 -22.20 -2.56 10.81
CA ASP A 183 -21.80 -3.40 9.67
C ASP A 183 -20.72 -4.44 10.07
N THR A 184 -20.01 -4.18 11.16
CA THR A 184 -19.06 -5.13 11.77
C THR A 184 -19.74 -6.29 12.46
N GLU A 185 -21.02 -6.18 12.84
CA GLU A 185 -21.78 -7.26 13.47
C GLU A 185 -22.38 -8.23 12.45
N ARG A 186 -22.73 -7.76 11.24
CA ARG A 186 -23.38 -8.57 10.20
C ARG A 186 -22.37 -9.42 9.40
N TYR A 187 -21.15 -8.90 9.18
CA TYR A 187 -20.05 -9.62 8.52
C TYR A 187 -18.75 -9.31 9.26
N PRO A 188 -18.56 -9.81 10.48
CA PRO A 188 -17.32 -9.60 11.18
C PRO A 188 -16.18 -10.15 10.34
N ASN A 189 -15.34 -9.26 9.81
CA ASN A 189 -14.17 -9.61 9.02
C ASN A 189 -14.43 -10.26 7.65
N GLY A 190 -15.59 -10.04 7.05
CA GLY A 190 -15.93 -10.55 5.72
C GLY A 190 -16.13 -12.07 5.66
N GLY A 191 -16.73 -12.54 4.58
CA GLY A 191 -16.97 -13.96 4.31
C GLY A 191 -15.83 -14.63 3.54
N VAL A 192 -15.95 -15.94 3.35
CA VAL A 192 -15.12 -16.72 2.43
C VAL A 192 -15.37 -16.25 0.99
N GLY A 193 -14.29 -16.02 0.24
CA GLY A 193 -14.36 -15.60 -1.18
C GLY A 193 -14.70 -14.13 -1.41
N THR A 194 -14.81 -13.31 -0.35
CA THR A 194 -15.08 -11.87 -0.47
C THR A 194 -14.00 -11.06 0.21
N PHE A 195 -13.74 -9.85 -0.29
CA PHE A 195 -12.82 -8.90 0.33
C PHE A 195 -13.53 -7.59 0.67
N GLY A 196 -12.99 -6.88 1.65
CA GLY A 196 -13.43 -5.56 2.06
C GLY A 196 -12.32 -4.53 1.87
N ARG A 197 -12.12 -4.06 0.63
CA ARG A 197 -11.03 -3.16 0.25
C ARG A 197 -9.65 -3.78 0.54
N PRO A 198 -9.27 -4.85 -0.23
CA PRO A 198 -7.99 -5.51 -0.10
C PRO A 198 -6.85 -4.56 -0.45
N THR A 199 -5.66 -4.83 0.10
CA THR A 199 -4.57 -3.87 0.05
C THR A 199 -3.33 -4.38 -0.68
N ASP A 200 -2.93 -5.65 -0.51
CA ASP A 200 -1.72 -6.16 -1.16
C ASP A 200 -1.75 -7.68 -1.31
N VAL A 201 -0.84 -8.25 -2.11
CA VAL A 201 -0.73 -9.68 -2.39
C VAL A 201 0.72 -10.16 -2.35
N ALA A 202 0.95 -11.36 -1.82
CA ALA A 202 2.25 -12.04 -1.78
C ALA A 202 2.09 -13.56 -1.97
N TRP A 203 3.21 -14.26 -2.17
CA TRP A 203 3.23 -15.71 -2.40
C TRP A 203 4.34 -16.38 -1.62
N ASP A 204 4.09 -17.61 -1.16
CA ASP A 204 5.14 -18.47 -0.61
C ASP A 204 5.87 -19.29 -1.72
N ALA A 205 6.82 -20.13 -1.29
CA ALA A 205 7.58 -20.97 -2.20
C ALA A 205 6.73 -22.02 -2.93
N GLN A 206 5.56 -22.37 -2.38
CA GLN A 206 4.59 -23.33 -2.94
C GLN A 206 3.53 -22.67 -3.81
N ASP A 207 3.65 -21.35 -4.05
CA ASP A 207 2.70 -20.52 -4.79
C ASP A 207 1.34 -20.33 -4.10
N ASN A 208 1.22 -20.60 -2.79
CA ASN A 208 0.06 -20.18 -2.05
C ASN A 208 0.01 -18.65 -2.03
N ILE A 209 -1.20 -18.11 -2.09
CA ILE A 209 -1.46 -16.69 -2.24
C ILE A 209 -1.86 -16.12 -0.89
N TYR A 210 -1.25 -15.01 -0.51
CA TYR A 210 -1.59 -14.26 0.71
C TYR A 210 -2.09 -12.89 0.32
N ILE A 211 -3.24 -12.47 0.87
CA ILE A 211 -3.86 -11.19 0.58
C ILE A 211 -4.14 -10.47 1.89
N SER A 212 -3.63 -9.25 2.04
CA SER A 212 -4.06 -8.36 3.12
C SER A 212 -5.39 -7.71 2.76
N ASP A 213 -6.34 -7.75 3.69
CA ASP A 213 -7.72 -7.31 3.50
C ASP A 213 -8.07 -6.34 4.64
N GLY A 214 -7.63 -5.08 4.49
CA GLY A 214 -7.35 -4.23 5.63
C GLY A 214 -8.20 -2.97 5.81
N TYR A 215 -8.81 -2.38 4.79
CA TYR A 215 -9.53 -1.12 5.00
C TYR A 215 -10.92 -1.29 5.61
N THR A 216 -11.63 -2.34 5.24
CA THR A 216 -12.94 -2.64 5.84
C THR A 216 -12.82 -3.82 6.80
N ASN A 217 -11.98 -4.80 6.45
CA ASN A 217 -11.67 -5.95 7.27
C ASN A 217 -10.35 -5.75 8.05
N SER A 218 -10.11 -6.58 9.04
CA SER A 218 -8.89 -6.55 9.86
C SER A 218 -8.23 -7.92 9.80
N ARG A 219 -7.88 -8.38 8.58
CA ARG A 219 -7.39 -9.75 8.37
C ARG A 219 -6.39 -9.85 7.22
N PHE A 220 -5.70 -10.95 7.14
CA PHE A 220 -5.10 -11.45 5.91
C PHE A 220 -5.60 -12.86 5.62
N VAL A 221 -5.51 -13.25 4.36
CA VAL A 221 -6.10 -14.49 3.85
C VAL A 221 -5.04 -15.31 3.17
N LYS A 222 -5.10 -16.64 3.32
CA LYS A 222 -4.35 -17.60 2.54
C LYS A 222 -5.28 -18.33 1.59
N LEU A 223 -4.88 -18.36 0.31
CA LEU A 223 -5.49 -19.20 -0.72
C LEU A 223 -4.44 -20.14 -1.28
N LYS A 224 -4.88 -21.29 -1.79
CA LYS A 224 -4.01 -22.16 -2.56
C LYS A 224 -3.67 -21.54 -3.92
N LYS A 225 -2.67 -22.08 -4.60
CA LYS A 225 -2.22 -21.61 -5.92
C LYS A 225 -3.30 -21.59 -7.00
N ASP A 226 -4.35 -22.37 -6.83
CA ASP A 226 -5.50 -22.40 -7.74
C ASP A 226 -6.59 -21.37 -7.39
N GLY A 227 -6.36 -20.53 -6.35
CA GLY A 227 -7.29 -19.53 -5.87
C GLY A 227 -8.33 -20.05 -4.88
N SER A 228 -8.32 -21.34 -4.55
CA SER A 228 -9.23 -21.88 -3.55
C SER A 228 -8.89 -21.37 -2.14
N TRP A 229 -9.90 -20.94 -1.42
CA TRP A 229 -9.77 -20.38 -0.08
C TRP A 229 -9.30 -21.45 0.92
N GLU A 230 -8.28 -21.12 1.70
CA GLU A 230 -7.77 -22.02 2.74
C GLU A 230 -8.09 -21.50 4.14
N LYS A 231 -7.63 -20.29 4.48
CA LYS A 231 -7.76 -19.74 5.84
C LYS A 231 -7.70 -18.22 5.84
N ALA A 232 -8.35 -17.61 6.81
CA ALA A 232 -8.18 -16.21 7.16
C ALA A 232 -7.73 -16.08 8.62
N ILE A 233 -6.85 -15.11 8.89
CA ILE A 233 -6.39 -14.74 10.23
C ILE A 233 -6.67 -13.26 10.43
N GLY A 234 -7.26 -12.93 11.53
CA GLY A 234 -7.36 -11.56 12.01
C GLY A 234 -8.73 -11.18 12.55
N THR A 235 -8.71 -10.29 13.51
CA THR A 235 -9.83 -9.51 14.02
C THR A 235 -9.32 -8.10 14.32
N HIS A 236 -10.21 -7.15 14.50
CA HIS A 236 -9.79 -5.81 14.88
C HIS A 236 -9.20 -5.80 16.31
N GLY A 237 -8.05 -5.17 16.47
CA GLY A 237 -7.39 -5.05 17.77
C GLY A 237 -5.87 -4.88 17.66
N ASN A 238 -5.16 -5.08 18.78
CA ASN A 238 -3.71 -4.87 18.88
C ASN A 238 -2.93 -6.07 19.48
N GLY A 239 -3.58 -7.17 19.80
CA GLY A 239 -2.94 -8.43 20.22
C GLY A 239 -2.34 -9.21 19.04
N PRO A 240 -1.72 -10.38 19.32
CA PRO A 240 -1.44 -11.37 18.27
C PRO A 240 -2.72 -11.74 17.52
N ASP A 241 -2.62 -11.97 16.20
CA ASP A 241 -3.77 -12.24 15.32
C ASP A 241 -4.85 -11.15 15.29
N GLN A 242 -4.53 -9.96 15.81
CA GLN A 242 -5.38 -8.79 15.70
C GLN A 242 -4.70 -7.71 14.89
N PHE A 243 -5.46 -6.98 14.10
CA PHE A 243 -4.97 -5.96 13.19
C PHE A 243 -5.77 -4.67 13.28
N SER A 244 -5.09 -3.59 12.95
CA SER A 244 -5.71 -2.30 12.67
C SER A 244 -5.22 -1.81 11.31
N THR A 245 -6.05 -1.95 10.30
CA THR A 245 -5.71 -1.63 8.91
C THR A 245 -4.44 -2.36 8.43
N PRO A 246 -4.43 -3.71 8.33
CA PRO A 246 -3.34 -4.42 7.68
C PRO A 246 -3.23 -3.94 6.24
N HIS A 247 -2.03 -3.53 5.81
CA HIS A 247 -1.83 -2.83 4.54
C HIS A 247 -0.91 -3.61 3.59
N GLY A 248 0.39 -3.49 3.70
CA GLY A 248 1.33 -4.28 2.91
C GLY A 248 1.43 -5.73 3.40
N ILE A 249 1.73 -6.65 2.49
CA ILE A 249 2.05 -8.04 2.81
C ILE A 249 3.22 -8.53 1.95
N ALA A 250 4.15 -9.26 2.56
CA ALA A 250 5.29 -9.85 1.87
C ALA A 250 5.54 -11.28 2.35
N SER A 251 6.28 -12.05 1.57
CA SER A 251 6.75 -13.37 1.97
C SER A 251 8.21 -13.56 1.55
N ASP A 252 8.97 -14.32 2.33
CA ASP A 252 10.30 -14.80 1.95
C ASP A 252 10.28 -16.25 1.43
N GLY A 253 9.08 -16.77 1.17
CA GLY A 253 8.83 -18.13 0.74
C GLY A 253 8.48 -19.10 1.87
N GLN A 254 8.75 -18.74 3.14
CA GLN A 254 8.41 -19.51 4.33
C GLN A 254 7.61 -18.70 5.34
N LEU A 255 8.05 -17.48 5.60
CA LEU A 255 7.38 -16.56 6.50
C LEU A 255 6.53 -15.56 5.72
N VAL A 256 5.47 -15.11 6.34
CA VAL A 256 4.60 -14.04 5.86
C VAL A 256 4.68 -12.86 6.81
N TYR A 257 4.93 -11.70 6.25
CA TYR A 257 5.09 -10.43 6.94
C TYR A 257 3.89 -9.55 6.62
N VAL A 258 3.11 -9.20 7.63
CA VAL A 258 1.88 -8.38 7.47
C VAL A 258 2.11 -7.03 8.13
N ALA A 259 2.07 -5.97 7.34
CA ALA A 259 2.18 -4.59 7.80
C ALA A 259 0.90 -4.17 8.52
N ASP A 260 0.91 -4.23 9.84
CA ASP A 260 -0.20 -3.85 10.71
C ASP A 260 -0.14 -2.33 11.00
N ARG A 261 -0.56 -1.55 9.98
CA ARG A 261 -0.33 -0.11 9.87
C ARG A 261 -0.82 0.67 11.08
N GLY A 262 -2.06 0.42 11.50
CA GLY A 262 -2.66 1.16 12.62
C GLY A 262 -2.06 0.79 13.99
N ASN A 263 -1.32 -0.32 14.08
CA ASN A 263 -0.63 -0.76 15.28
C ASN A 263 0.89 -0.52 15.25
N ASN A 264 1.41 0.15 14.21
CA ASN A 264 2.84 0.51 14.05
C ASN A 264 3.78 -0.70 14.19
N ARG A 265 3.44 -1.83 13.55
CA ARG A 265 4.22 -3.06 13.63
C ARG A 265 4.10 -3.89 12.35
N ILE A 266 4.98 -4.86 12.19
CA ILE A 266 4.85 -5.94 11.22
C ILE A 266 4.62 -7.23 12.01
N GLN A 267 3.53 -7.93 11.79
CA GLN A 267 3.32 -9.26 12.35
C GLN A 267 3.88 -10.33 11.42
N VAL A 268 4.58 -11.30 11.99
CA VAL A 268 5.27 -12.37 11.26
C VAL A 268 4.60 -13.70 11.55
N TYR A 269 4.30 -14.43 10.47
CA TYR A 269 3.61 -15.71 10.51
C TYR A 269 4.42 -16.80 9.82
N ASP A 270 4.26 -18.02 10.27
CA ASP A 270 4.63 -19.19 9.51
C ASP A 270 3.65 -19.36 8.34
N GLY A 271 4.12 -19.34 7.11
CA GLY A 271 3.27 -19.36 5.92
C GLY A 271 2.53 -20.69 5.74
N ALA A 272 3.15 -21.82 6.11
CA ALA A 272 2.52 -23.12 5.95
C ALA A 272 1.35 -23.31 6.92
N THR A 273 1.53 -22.98 8.19
CA THR A 273 0.56 -23.19 9.26
C THR A 273 -0.32 -21.99 9.55
N MET A 274 0.08 -20.81 9.08
CA MET A 274 -0.50 -19.51 9.44
C MET A 274 -0.52 -19.27 10.96
N THR A 275 0.52 -19.69 11.65
CA THR A 275 0.68 -19.42 13.08
C THR A 275 1.53 -18.20 13.32
N PHE A 276 1.10 -17.34 14.25
CA PHE A 276 1.85 -16.18 14.68
C PHE A 276 3.22 -16.59 15.26
N LYS A 277 4.27 -15.88 14.86
CA LYS A 277 5.65 -16.10 15.32
C LYS A 277 6.13 -14.97 16.23
N THR A 278 6.02 -13.74 15.73
CA THR A 278 6.53 -12.56 16.42
C THR A 278 5.97 -11.28 15.79
N SER A 279 6.29 -10.14 16.40
CA SER A 279 6.06 -8.82 15.83
C SER A 279 7.36 -8.03 15.75
N PHE A 280 7.62 -7.38 14.63
CA PHE A 280 8.67 -6.39 14.47
C PHE A 280 8.11 -5.01 14.76
N THR A 281 8.77 -4.26 15.63
CA THR A 281 8.38 -2.90 16.03
C THR A 281 9.47 -1.90 15.65
N GLY A 282 9.20 -0.61 15.82
CA GLY A 282 10.15 0.42 15.41
C GLY A 282 10.17 0.64 13.88
N VAL A 283 9.07 0.37 13.22
CA VAL A 283 8.87 0.37 11.77
C VAL A 283 7.99 1.52 11.27
N GLY A 284 7.71 2.51 12.12
CA GLY A 284 6.70 3.53 11.84
C GLY A 284 5.30 2.94 11.72
N ALA A 285 4.42 3.60 10.98
CA ALA A 285 3.13 3.06 10.57
C ALA A 285 3.31 2.43 9.17
N PRO A 286 3.56 1.11 9.06
CA PRO A 286 3.98 0.49 7.80
C PRO A 286 2.83 0.47 6.80
N TRP A 287 3.00 1.20 5.69
CA TRP A 287 2.13 1.12 4.52
C TRP A 287 2.58 -0.02 3.61
N SER A 288 3.87 -0.16 3.42
CA SER A 288 4.45 -1.23 2.61
C SER A 288 5.47 -2.02 3.41
N VAL A 289 5.55 -3.32 3.12
CA VAL A 289 6.58 -4.21 3.63
C VAL A 289 7.18 -5.01 2.48
N GLN A 290 8.51 -5.14 2.46
CA GLN A 290 9.22 -5.94 1.49
C GLN A 290 10.25 -6.83 2.19
N ALA A 291 10.37 -8.08 1.73
CA ALA A 291 11.36 -9.02 2.20
C ALA A 291 12.44 -9.24 1.13
N THR A 292 13.69 -9.12 1.52
CA THR A 292 14.86 -9.47 0.71
C THR A 292 15.63 -10.63 1.37
N PRO A 293 16.66 -11.18 0.72
CA PRO A 293 17.47 -12.22 1.37
C PRO A 293 18.03 -11.84 2.74
N LYS A 294 18.37 -10.57 2.97
CA LYS A 294 18.98 -10.11 4.24
C LYS A 294 18.06 -9.24 5.08
N TYR A 295 17.15 -8.48 4.47
CA TYR A 295 16.45 -7.41 5.14
C TYR A 295 14.94 -7.48 4.99
N ILE A 296 14.25 -6.91 5.97
CA ILE A 296 12.87 -6.45 5.83
C ILE A 296 12.90 -4.93 5.69
N TYR A 297 12.19 -4.42 4.71
CA TYR A 297 11.96 -3.00 4.52
C TYR A 297 10.52 -2.66 4.89
N SER A 298 10.36 -1.58 5.64
CA SER A 298 9.07 -1.00 5.99
C SER A 298 9.04 0.44 5.49
N GLY A 299 8.06 0.78 4.68
CA GLY A 299 7.82 2.15 4.23
C GLY A 299 6.60 2.72 4.90
N ASP A 300 6.67 3.94 5.43
CA ASP A 300 5.53 4.63 6.01
C ASP A 300 5.04 5.81 5.16
N GLY A 301 3.80 6.23 5.39
CA GLY A 301 3.19 7.32 4.63
C GLY A 301 3.86 8.70 4.82
N THR A 302 4.77 8.85 5.79
CA THR A 302 5.54 10.09 6.01
C THR A 302 6.84 10.15 5.21
N GLY A 303 7.14 9.09 4.44
CA GLY A 303 8.33 8.99 3.61
C GLY A 303 9.51 8.30 4.31
N LYS A 304 9.35 7.75 5.48
CA LYS A 304 10.42 7.01 6.13
C LYS A 304 10.48 5.57 5.64
N ILE A 305 11.70 5.09 5.38
CA ILE A 305 11.97 3.68 5.09
C ILE A 305 12.89 3.14 6.18
N TYR A 306 12.41 2.11 6.85
CA TYR A 306 13.14 1.39 7.89
C TYR A 306 13.71 0.11 7.33
N ARG A 307 14.97 -0.19 7.61
CA ARG A 307 15.64 -1.43 7.25
C ARG A 307 15.91 -2.26 8.50
N LEU A 308 15.35 -3.46 8.53
CA LEU A 308 15.49 -4.39 9.62
C LEU A 308 16.31 -5.62 9.19
N ASP A 309 17.00 -6.23 10.11
CA ASP A 309 17.53 -7.58 9.94
C ASP A 309 16.35 -8.56 9.79
N ARG A 310 16.34 -9.34 8.71
CA ARG A 310 15.20 -10.23 8.41
C ARG A 310 15.01 -11.31 9.48
N SER A 311 16.09 -11.82 10.05
CA SER A 311 16.05 -12.95 10.97
C SER A 311 15.58 -12.56 12.37
N SER A 312 15.98 -11.39 12.83
CA SER A 312 15.72 -10.91 14.20
C SER A 312 14.66 -9.82 14.30
N GLY A 313 14.34 -9.15 13.19
CA GLY A 313 13.50 -7.96 13.19
C GLY A 313 14.15 -6.72 13.82
N LYS A 314 15.46 -6.79 14.11
CA LYS A 314 16.20 -5.66 14.68
C LYS A 314 16.29 -4.52 13.67
N LEU A 315 15.92 -3.31 14.07
CA LEU A 315 16.12 -2.11 13.27
C LEU A 315 17.62 -1.84 13.08
N LEU A 316 18.06 -1.79 11.82
CA LEU A 316 19.45 -1.54 11.44
C LEU A 316 19.71 -0.10 11.05
N GLY A 317 18.68 0.59 10.55
CA GLY A 317 18.77 1.97 10.12
C GLY A 317 17.51 2.41 9.40
N TRP A 318 17.44 3.69 9.08
CA TRP A 318 16.31 4.29 8.38
C TRP A 318 16.77 5.43 7.48
N ILE A 319 15.90 5.84 6.56
CA ILE A 319 16.05 7.01 5.71
C ILE A 319 14.77 7.84 5.70
N GLN A 320 14.91 9.13 5.38
CA GLN A 320 13.79 9.97 4.97
C GLN A 320 13.83 10.10 3.45
N SER A 321 12.86 9.52 2.77
CA SER A 321 12.61 9.64 1.34
C SER A 321 11.59 10.75 1.09
N GLY A 322 11.57 11.25 -0.14
CA GLY A 322 10.62 12.26 -0.61
C GLY A 322 11.30 13.59 -0.89
N MET A 323 11.19 14.02 -2.14
CA MET A 323 11.74 15.29 -2.63
C MET A 323 10.85 16.48 -2.27
N GLY A 324 9.57 16.21 -1.92
CA GLY A 324 8.58 17.22 -1.57
C GLY A 324 8.55 17.52 -0.09
N GLN A 325 9.37 18.41 0.37
CA GLN A 325 9.31 18.91 1.74
C GLN A 325 7.95 19.58 1.99
N GLY A 326 7.21 19.08 2.97
CA GLY A 326 5.97 19.70 3.47
C GLY A 326 4.66 19.01 3.08
N GLN A 327 4.68 17.91 2.35
CA GLN A 327 3.48 17.11 2.12
C GLN A 327 3.30 16.10 3.27
N THR A 328 2.11 16.04 3.82
CA THR A 328 1.76 15.12 4.89
C THR A 328 0.96 13.95 4.34
N GLY A 329 1.53 12.75 4.46
CA GLY A 329 0.85 11.47 4.16
C GLY A 329 1.01 10.98 2.71
N CYS A 330 1.10 9.68 2.56
CA CYS A 330 1.18 8.96 1.29
C CYS A 330 2.43 9.27 0.42
N ILE A 331 3.54 9.69 1.03
CA ILE A 331 4.84 9.82 0.35
C ILE A 331 5.35 8.44 -0.08
N ILE A 332 5.14 7.43 0.73
CA ILE A 332 5.34 6.03 0.34
C ILE A 332 3.98 5.34 0.43
N HIS A 333 3.48 4.88 -0.70
CA HIS A 333 2.35 3.97 -0.72
C HIS A 333 2.84 2.54 -0.87
N GLU A 334 3.65 2.26 -1.86
CA GLU A 334 4.20 0.94 -2.10
C GLU A 334 5.71 0.97 -2.33
N LEU A 335 6.37 -0.09 -1.89
CA LEU A 335 7.76 -0.42 -2.20
C LEU A 335 7.82 -1.70 -3.01
N HIS A 336 8.79 -1.78 -3.92
CA HIS A 336 9.24 -3.01 -4.55
C HIS A 336 10.74 -3.17 -4.32
N ALA A 337 11.16 -4.30 -3.74
CA ALA A 337 12.56 -4.58 -3.50
C ALA A 337 13.20 -5.22 -4.74
N VAL A 338 14.09 -4.50 -5.41
CA VAL A 338 14.87 -5.01 -6.54
C VAL A 338 16.03 -5.87 -6.03
N SER A 339 16.60 -5.51 -4.89
CA SER A 339 17.69 -6.23 -4.25
C SER A 339 17.78 -5.88 -2.76
N ASP A 340 18.78 -6.44 -2.05
CA ASP A 340 19.10 -6.05 -0.68
C ASP A 340 19.40 -4.54 -0.51
N ASN A 341 19.79 -3.84 -1.59
CA ASN A 341 20.20 -2.44 -1.51
C ASN A 341 19.47 -1.51 -2.49
N GLN A 342 18.44 -1.99 -3.17
CA GLN A 342 17.71 -1.15 -4.12
C GLN A 342 16.22 -1.39 -4.02
N LEU A 343 15.48 -0.28 -3.94
CA LEU A 343 14.01 -0.26 -3.89
C LEU A 343 13.47 0.64 -5.00
N ILE A 344 12.29 0.32 -5.47
CA ILE A 344 11.42 1.22 -6.23
C ILE A 344 10.29 1.65 -5.29
N LYS A 345 9.99 2.94 -5.27
CA LYS A 345 8.95 3.57 -4.44
C LYS A 345 7.87 4.15 -5.33
N GLY A 346 6.61 3.86 -5.02
CA GLY A 346 5.44 4.56 -5.54
C GLY A 346 4.91 5.56 -4.52
N SER A 347 4.59 6.77 -5.00
CA SER A 347 4.06 7.85 -4.18
C SER A 347 2.73 8.35 -4.70
N CYS A 348 1.68 8.26 -3.87
CA CYS A 348 0.39 8.80 -4.24
C CYS A 348 0.30 10.32 -4.01
N SER A 349 1.09 10.90 -3.13
CA SER A 349 1.10 12.35 -2.91
C SER A 349 2.03 13.11 -3.85
N GLU A 350 3.09 12.47 -4.34
CA GLU A 350 4.08 13.09 -5.24
C GLU A 350 3.83 12.76 -6.72
N TRP A 351 2.95 11.81 -7.02
CA TRP A 351 2.58 11.36 -8.36
C TRP A 351 3.78 10.91 -9.18
N ASN A 352 4.68 10.19 -8.55
CA ASN A 352 5.92 9.74 -9.18
C ASN A 352 6.31 8.32 -8.74
N VAL A 353 7.34 7.83 -9.42
CA VAL A 353 8.05 6.61 -9.05
C VAL A 353 9.52 6.98 -8.84
N GLU A 354 10.09 6.50 -7.76
CA GLU A 354 11.49 6.78 -7.43
C GLU A 354 12.28 5.50 -7.22
N LYS A 355 13.53 5.56 -7.63
CA LYS A 355 14.53 4.53 -7.37
C LYS A 355 15.40 4.96 -6.20
N ILE A 356 15.43 4.15 -5.16
CA ILE A 356 16.23 4.35 -3.96
C ILE A 356 17.35 3.33 -3.95
N THR A 357 18.59 3.79 -3.85
CA THR A 357 19.76 2.92 -3.78
C THR A 357 20.55 3.22 -2.51
N PHE A 358 20.66 2.23 -1.63
CA PHE A 358 21.47 2.35 -0.42
C PHE A 358 22.96 2.26 -0.77
N THR A 359 23.70 3.32 -0.42
CA THR A 359 25.12 3.47 -0.73
C THR A 359 25.95 3.32 0.55
N GLY A 360 26.39 2.14 0.86
CA GLY A 360 27.24 1.89 2.02
C GLY A 360 26.80 0.62 2.75
N THR A 361 27.77 -0.17 3.15
CA THR A 361 27.61 -1.19 4.17
C THR A 361 27.17 -0.50 5.46
N SER A 362 26.24 -1.09 6.18
CA SER A 362 25.88 -0.70 7.55
C SER A 362 27.13 -0.21 8.25
N ALA A 363 27.04 0.96 8.88
CA ALA A 363 28.11 1.39 9.74
C ALA A 363 28.46 0.20 10.66
N THR A 364 29.62 -0.40 10.43
CA THR A 364 30.28 -1.21 11.40
C THR A 364 30.55 -0.34 12.60
N GLN A 365 29.82 -0.53 13.61
CA GLN A 365 30.08 -0.53 15.05
C GLN A 365 28.93 -0.06 15.86
#